data_53f032e7c12d234aeeb0f2c1936b039a
#
_entry.id   53f032e7c12d234aeeb0f2c1936b039a
#
_cell.length_a   1.000
_cell.length_b   1.000
_cell.length_c   1.000
_cell.angle_alpha   90.00
_cell.angle_beta   90.00
_cell.angle_gamma   90.00
#
_symmetry.space_group_name_H-M   'P 1'
#
loop_
_entity.id
_entity.type
_entity.pdbx_description
1 polymer ?
#
loop_
_entity_poly.entity_id
_entity_poly.type
_entity_poly.pdbx_seq_one_letter_code
_entity_poly.pdbx_strand_id
1 'polypeptide(L)'
;MQVTVTNADGLKRELKIQVPAKDLEAKLGAKLDELKNQVRLKGFRPGKVPLSHLRKTFGKQVMGEVIQETVGESTQKAIEGESLRPAFQPAIDLEGEIQDVIDGKSDLTFKMSFEVIPTFDLADFSKVSLERLTSEVKDEEIDEALKRLAENQKNFEARAEGAKAEHGDLLTIDFVGKIDGVAFDGGSAEDANLEIGSGRFIPGFEEQLVGAKVGDDVEVKVTFPAEYGAEHLAGKDAVFDVKVKEVKAPAEVKVDDEFAKRFGLESLEKLREALAEQMKNDYARMSRQHLKRAMLDKLDELHSFELPPTMVEQEFNQIWQQFEHELQHQNKTAADLDEPEEEIRAEYRKIAERRVRLGLVLAEVGEKNAITVTEQELNQALAQRARQFPGQERQVFQFYQQNPQAVQELRAPIFEDKVVDFIAELATVTDKVVSRDELFTDPDADEHDHHHHDHDHDHDHVHDENCDHDHDHDHGDEKPAKKAAAKKPAARKAAPKKKKED
;
A
#
# COMPACT_ATOMS: atom_id res chain seq x y z
N MET A 1 4.83 40.34 22.01
CA MET A 1 3.99 39.13 22.07
C MET A 1 3.81 38.76 23.53
N GLN A 2 2.58 38.47 23.95
CA GLN A 2 2.23 37.99 25.30
C GLN A 2 1.52 36.65 25.14
N VAL A 3 1.93 35.64 25.91
CA VAL A 3 1.32 34.30 25.96
C VAL A 3 0.71 34.11 27.34
N THR A 4 -0.51 33.61 27.39
CA THR A 4 -1.24 33.33 28.63
C THR A 4 -1.87 31.94 28.51
N VAL A 5 -1.57 31.03 29.41
CA VAL A 5 -2.22 29.72 29.50
C VAL A 5 -3.61 29.93 30.08
N THR A 6 -4.65 29.61 29.33
CA THR A 6 -6.07 29.77 29.72
C THR A 6 -6.67 28.47 30.21
N ASN A 7 -6.18 27.33 29.70
CA ASN A 7 -6.59 26.02 30.19
C ASN A 7 -5.42 25.02 30.15
N ALA A 8 -5.32 24.18 31.18
CA ALA A 8 -4.33 23.11 31.33
C ALA A 8 -4.96 21.91 32.04
N ASP A 9 -6.04 21.35 31.48
CA ASP A 9 -6.77 20.21 32.03
C ASP A 9 -6.30 18.91 31.36
N GLY A 10 -5.77 17.97 32.15
CA GLY A 10 -5.19 16.74 31.65
C GLY A 10 -4.13 16.99 30.56
N LEU A 11 -4.32 16.43 29.38
CA LEU A 11 -3.44 16.64 28.21
C LEU A 11 -3.85 17.84 27.34
N LYS A 12 -5.04 18.43 27.58
CA LYS A 12 -5.49 19.57 26.79
C LYS A 12 -4.80 20.85 27.23
N ARG A 13 -4.41 21.65 26.24
CA ARG A 13 -3.81 22.99 26.48
C ARG A 13 -4.55 24.01 25.63
N GLU A 14 -4.85 25.14 26.25
CA GLU A 14 -5.37 26.31 25.58
C GLU A 14 -4.51 27.52 25.95
N LEU A 15 -3.92 28.13 24.94
CA LEU A 15 -3.09 29.33 25.12
C LEU A 15 -3.73 30.50 24.38
N LYS A 16 -3.82 31.65 25.07
CA LYS A 16 -4.19 32.91 24.46
C LYS A 16 -2.92 33.70 24.13
N ILE A 17 -2.80 34.07 22.88
CA ILE A 17 -1.67 34.81 22.37
C ILE A 17 -2.12 36.15 21.86
N GLN A 18 -1.41 37.21 22.33
CA GLN A 18 -1.67 38.59 21.94
C GLN A 18 -0.40 39.20 21.33
N VAL A 19 -0.52 39.68 20.10
CA VAL A 19 0.56 40.36 19.36
C VAL A 19 0.13 41.83 19.19
N PRO A 20 0.94 42.80 19.70
CA PRO A 20 0.63 44.21 19.58
C PRO A 20 0.52 44.68 18.12
N ALA A 21 -0.45 45.52 17.82
CA ALA A 21 -0.66 46.13 16.52
C ALA A 21 0.61 46.82 15.99
N LYS A 22 1.45 47.36 16.88
CA LYS A 22 2.72 47.99 16.54
C LYS A 22 3.73 46.99 15.91
N ASP A 23 3.75 45.74 16.36
CA ASP A 23 4.64 44.69 15.85
C ASP A 23 4.17 44.26 14.45
N LEU A 24 2.88 44.16 14.22
CA LEU A 24 2.27 43.92 12.90
C LEU A 24 2.57 45.05 11.92
N GLU A 25 2.45 46.30 12.36
CA GLU A 25 2.79 47.45 11.53
C GLU A 25 4.27 47.49 11.13
N ALA A 26 5.16 47.11 12.05
CA ALA A 26 6.60 47.01 11.74
C ALA A 26 6.87 45.94 10.67
N LYS A 27 6.25 44.78 10.79
CA LYS A 27 6.35 43.69 9.79
C LYS A 27 5.74 44.07 8.44
N LEU A 28 4.57 44.74 8.46
CA LEU A 28 3.97 45.29 7.26
C LEU A 28 4.89 46.26 6.53
N GLY A 29 5.54 47.16 7.28
CA GLY A 29 6.53 48.08 6.73
C GLY A 29 7.67 47.38 6.03
N ALA A 30 8.24 46.35 6.66
CA ALA A 30 9.32 45.53 6.09
C ALA A 30 8.88 44.81 4.80
N LYS A 31 7.72 44.15 4.82
CA LYS A 31 7.20 43.47 3.62
C LYS A 31 6.87 44.44 2.48
N LEU A 32 6.33 45.60 2.78
CA LEU A 32 6.10 46.62 1.75
C LEU A 32 7.40 47.16 1.15
N ASP A 33 8.51 47.24 1.93
CA ASP A 33 9.82 47.59 1.41
C ASP A 33 10.41 46.51 0.50
N GLU A 34 10.22 45.24 0.81
CA GLU A 34 10.59 44.12 -0.06
C GLU A 34 9.76 44.15 -1.35
N LEU A 35 8.46 44.31 -1.24
CA LEU A 35 7.53 44.37 -2.36
C LEU A 35 7.86 45.50 -3.34
N LYS A 36 8.39 46.62 -2.83
CA LYS A 36 8.84 47.78 -3.63
C LYS A 36 9.82 47.40 -4.74
N ASN A 37 10.66 46.41 -4.50
CA ASN A 37 11.66 45.95 -5.46
C ASN A 37 11.10 44.94 -6.48
N GLN A 38 10.01 44.24 -6.11
CA GLN A 38 9.41 43.17 -6.91
C GLN A 38 8.29 43.68 -7.84
N VAL A 39 7.52 44.67 -7.40
CA VAL A 39 6.31 45.13 -8.11
C VAL A 39 6.64 46.12 -9.22
N ARG A 40 6.03 45.89 -10.40
CA ARG A 40 6.07 46.82 -11.55
C ARG A 40 4.73 47.53 -11.66
N LEU A 41 4.65 48.78 -11.22
CA LEU A 41 3.47 49.59 -11.32
C LEU A 41 3.59 50.63 -12.46
N LYS A 42 2.48 50.83 -13.19
CA LYS A 42 2.44 51.85 -14.26
C LYS A 42 2.69 53.25 -13.65
N GLY A 43 3.67 53.97 -14.19
CA GLY A 43 4.04 55.30 -13.71
C GLY A 43 5.18 55.35 -12.72
N PHE A 44 5.71 54.23 -12.28
CA PHE A 44 6.84 54.18 -11.33
C PHE A 44 7.98 53.30 -11.86
N ARG A 45 9.21 53.73 -11.66
CA ARG A 45 10.40 52.89 -11.88
C ARG A 45 10.48 51.80 -10.79
N PRO A 46 10.84 50.55 -11.13
CA PRO A 46 11.06 49.51 -10.15
C PRO A 46 11.98 49.96 -9.00
N GLY A 47 11.60 49.69 -7.75
CA GLY A 47 12.34 50.14 -6.56
C GLY A 47 12.15 51.60 -6.16
N LYS A 48 11.35 52.39 -6.89
CA LYS A 48 11.11 53.83 -6.59
C LYS A 48 9.64 54.16 -6.29
N VAL A 49 8.81 53.13 -6.05
CA VAL A 49 7.43 53.33 -5.63
C VAL A 49 7.37 53.85 -4.19
N PRO A 50 6.65 54.94 -3.89
CA PRO A 50 6.51 55.42 -2.51
C PRO A 50 5.78 54.40 -1.65
N LEU A 51 6.25 54.17 -0.42
CA LEU A 51 5.65 53.22 0.53
C LEU A 51 4.18 53.55 0.82
N SER A 52 3.81 54.84 0.89
CA SER A 52 2.44 55.29 1.06
C SER A 52 1.50 54.82 -0.06
N HIS A 53 2.02 54.78 -1.29
CA HIS A 53 1.26 54.30 -2.46
C HIS A 53 1.09 52.77 -2.40
N LEU A 54 2.19 52.03 -2.09
CA LEU A 54 2.15 50.57 -1.92
C LEU A 54 1.18 50.19 -0.78
N ARG A 55 1.23 50.89 0.35
CA ARG A 55 0.33 50.66 1.48
C ARG A 55 -1.15 50.85 1.09
N LYS A 56 -1.44 51.90 0.31
CA LYS A 56 -2.82 52.16 -0.16
C LYS A 56 -3.30 51.08 -1.12
N THR A 57 -2.44 50.57 -2.00
CA THR A 57 -2.82 49.62 -3.05
C THR A 57 -2.79 48.18 -2.58
N PHE A 58 -1.75 47.79 -1.80
CA PHE A 58 -1.50 46.41 -1.38
C PHE A 58 -1.57 46.19 0.12
N GLY A 59 -1.69 47.27 0.92
CA GLY A 59 -1.55 47.20 2.38
C GLY A 59 -2.48 46.18 3.05
N LYS A 60 -3.73 46.07 2.62
CA LYS A 60 -4.68 45.10 3.20
C LYS A 60 -4.31 43.65 2.83
N GLN A 61 -3.88 43.40 1.61
CA GLN A 61 -3.44 42.08 1.18
C GLN A 61 -2.18 41.66 1.93
N VAL A 62 -1.17 42.53 1.94
CA VAL A 62 0.12 42.25 2.62
C VAL A 62 -0.09 42.12 4.13
N MET A 63 -1.02 42.88 4.75
CA MET A 63 -1.36 42.72 6.16
C MET A 63 -1.98 41.34 6.43
N GLY A 64 -2.82 40.83 5.54
CA GLY A 64 -3.34 39.46 5.64
C GLY A 64 -2.22 38.41 5.68
N GLU A 65 -1.22 38.55 4.80
CA GLU A 65 -0.03 37.69 4.77
C GLU A 65 0.81 37.85 6.07
N VAL A 66 1.00 39.07 6.53
CA VAL A 66 1.69 39.36 7.79
C VAL A 66 0.98 38.74 9.00
N ILE A 67 -0.34 38.79 9.03
CA ILE A 67 -1.14 38.16 10.09
C ILE A 67 -0.91 36.66 10.09
N GLN A 68 -1.06 36.01 8.94
CA GLN A 68 -0.89 34.55 8.78
C GLN A 68 0.50 34.10 9.22
N GLU A 69 1.55 34.78 8.76
CA GLU A 69 2.93 34.52 9.15
C GLU A 69 3.18 34.75 10.64
N THR A 70 2.61 35.84 11.18
CA THR A 70 2.75 36.17 12.62
C THR A 70 2.04 35.16 13.50
N VAL A 71 0.86 34.67 13.10
CA VAL A 71 0.16 33.58 13.78
C VAL A 71 1.05 32.34 13.83
N GLY A 72 1.62 31.91 12.68
CA GLY A 72 2.50 30.75 12.62
C GLY A 72 3.75 30.87 13.50
N GLU A 73 4.47 32.01 13.39
CA GLU A 73 5.68 32.25 14.22
C GLU A 73 5.35 32.35 15.72
N SER A 74 4.21 32.99 16.05
CA SER A 74 3.81 33.17 17.45
C SER A 74 3.37 31.85 18.07
N THR A 75 2.69 31.01 17.31
CA THR A 75 2.33 29.64 17.70
C THR A 75 3.58 28.82 18.00
N GLN A 76 4.55 28.80 17.09
CA GLN A 76 5.79 28.06 17.31
C GLN A 76 6.56 28.56 18.53
N LYS A 77 6.73 29.88 18.67
CA LYS A 77 7.42 30.48 19.83
C LYS A 77 6.68 30.21 21.16
N ALA A 78 5.35 30.13 21.15
CA ALA A 78 4.58 29.81 22.34
C ALA A 78 4.77 28.35 22.76
N ILE A 79 4.77 27.43 21.81
CA ILE A 79 5.02 26.00 22.03
C ILE A 79 6.44 25.77 22.58
N GLU A 80 7.46 26.36 21.94
CA GLU A 80 8.86 26.27 22.36
C GLU A 80 9.07 26.89 23.74
N GLY A 81 8.47 28.06 24.00
CA GLY A 81 8.60 28.78 25.27
C GLY A 81 8.04 28.03 26.47
N GLU A 82 6.98 27.28 26.29
CA GLU A 82 6.36 26.45 27.33
C GLU A 82 6.89 25.00 27.32
N SER A 83 7.85 24.68 26.45
CA SER A 83 8.43 23.32 26.29
C SER A 83 7.36 22.25 26.08
N LEU A 84 6.29 22.57 25.34
CA LEU A 84 5.19 21.66 25.05
C LEU A 84 5.47 20.85 23.79
N ARG A 85 4.98 19.63 23.77
CA ARG A 85 5.03 18.74 22.60
C ARG A 85 3.59 18.48 22.11
N PRO A 86 3.10 19.23 21.11
CA PRO A 86 1.76 19.03 20.59
C PRO A 86 1.62 17.65 19.93
N ALA A 87 0.51 16.96 20.19
CA ALA A 87 0.18 15.70 19.52
C ALA A 87 -0.19 15.93 18.04
N PHE A 88 -0.83 17.06 17.74
CA PHE A 88 -1.21 17.51 16.40
C PHE A 88 -1.00 18.99 16.21
N GLN A 89 -1.21 19.47 14.99
CA GLN A 89 -1.22 20.91 14.73
C GLN A 89 -2.31 21.59 15.57
N PRO A 90 -1.95 22.65 16.29
CA PRO A 90 -2.91 23.38 17.11
C PRO A 90 -4.07 23.95 16.30
N ALA A 91 -5.27 23.85 16.84
CA ALA A 91 -6.42 24.60 16.33
C ALA A 91 -6.28 26.06 16.74
N ILE A 92 -6.46 26.99 15.79
CA ILE A 92 -6.28 28.43 15.99
C ILE A 92 -7.60 29.12 15.77
N ASP A 93 -8.08 29.80 16.80
CA ASP A 93 -9.29 30.61 16.76
C ASP A 93 -8.93 32.09 16.99
N LEU A 94 -9.21 32.92 15.99
CA LEU A 94 -8.96 34.37 16.06
C LEU A 94 -10.03 35.02 16.91
N GLU A 95 -9.61 35.83 17.88
CA GLU A 95 -10.53 36.62 18.71
C GLU A 95 -10.66 38.07 18.20
N GLY A 96 -11.90 38.53 18.07
CA GLY A 96 -12.22 39.87 17.61
C GLY A 96 -12.41 39.99 16.09
N GLU A 97 -12.61 41.21 15.63
CA GLU A 97 -12.85 41.52 14.24
C GLU A 97 -11.51 41.60 13.46
N ILE A 98 -11.28 40.66 12.59
CA ILE A 98 -10.05 40.61 11.77
C ILE A 98 -9.82 41.91 10.96
N GLN A 99 -10.93 42.60 10.62
CA GLN A 99 -10.86 43.87 9.89
C GLN A 99 -10.23 45.00 10.71
N ASP A 100 -10.43 45.03 12.01
CA ASP A 100 -9.81 46.02 12.90
C ASP A 100 -8.31 45.75 13.09
N VAL A 101 -7.92 44.50 13.08
CA VAL A 101 -6.48 44.09 13.05
C VAL A 101 -5.83 44.51 11.73
N ILE A 102 -6.48 44.25 10.58
CA ILE A 102 -6.01 44.65 9.26
C ILE A 102 -5.87 46.18 9.14
N ASP A 103 -6.80 46.90 9.74
CA ASP A 103 -6.79 48.39 9.75
C ASP A 103 -5.80 48.98 10.80
N GLY A 104 -5.14 48.13 11.60
CA GLY A 104 -4.19 48.53 12.65
C GLY A 104 -4.83 49.19 13.88
N LYS A 105 -6.12 48.96 14.11
CA LYS A 105 -6.89 49.54 15.24
C LYS A 105 -6.85 48.69 16.52
N SER A 106 -6.61 47.38 16.36
CA SER A 106 -6.59 46.43 17.45
C SER A 106 -5.36 45.52 17.36
N ASP A 107 -4.95 44.99 18.51
CA ASP A 107 -3.93 43.93 18.57
C ASP A 107 -4.49 42.65 17.98
N LEU A 108 -3.59 41.80 17.43
CA LEU A 108 -3.93 40.45 17.00
C LEU A 108 -4.01 39.56 18.24
N THR A 109 -5.20 39.05 18.51
CA THR A 109 -5.44 38.12 19.63
C THR A 109 -6.02 36.83 19.05
N PHE A 110 -5.48 35.71 19.45
CA PHE A 110 -5.99 34.40 19.06
C PHE A 110 -5.80 33.38 20.17
N LYS A 111 -6.69 32.39 20.19
CA LYS A 111 -6.58 31.21 21.02
C LYS A 111 -5.98 30.05 20.21
N MET A 112 -5.15 29.29 20.85
CA MET A 112 -4.56 28.10 20.36
C MET A 112 -4.89 26.93 21.25
N SER A 113 -5.61 25.92 20.74
CA SER A 113 -6.02 24.74 21.50
C SER A 113 -5.37 23.49 20.87
N PHE A 114 -4.81 22.65 21.71
CA PHE A 114 -4.16 21.39 21.28
C PHE A 114 -4.02 20.42 22.45
N GLU A 115 -3.74 19.17 22.14
CA GLU A 115 -3.36 18.14 23.09
C GLU A 115 -1.84 17.98 23.10
N VAL A 116 -1.28 17.74 24.28
CA VAL A 116 0.17 17.49 24.43
C VAL A 116 0.45 16.00 24.51
N ILE A 117 1.58 15.59 23.99
CA ILE A 117 2.12 14.25 24.22
C ILE A 117 2.46 14.13 25.70
N PRO A 118 1.97 13.08 26.40
CA PRO A 118 2.23 12.89 27.81
C PRO A 118 3.73 12.67 28.06
N THR A 119 4.20 13.12 29.20
CA THR A 119 5.53 12.77 29.71
C THR A 119 5.40 11.55 30.62
N PHE A 120 6.17 10.54 30.34
CA PHE A 120 6.21 9.30 31.14
C PHE A 120 7.64 8.76 31.22
N ASP A 121 7.89 7.94 32.24
CA ASP A 121 9.18 7.29 32.39
C ASP A 121 9.16 5.95 31.64
N LEU A 122 10.23 5.67 30.89
CA LEU A 122 10.43 4.39 30.28
C LEU A 122 10.78 3.34 31.31
N ALA A 123 10.21 2.15 31.14
CA ALA A 123 10.55 0.99 31.96
C ALA A 123 12.05 0.59 31.77
N ASP A 124 12.59 -0.06 32.78
CA ASP A 124 13.94 -0.63 32.70
C ASP A 124 13.90 -1.94 31.89
N PHE A 125 14.27 -1.84 30.61
CA PHE A 125 14.21 -2.97 29.67
C PHE A 125 15.13 -4.14 30.05
N SER A 126 16.18 -3.89 30.85
CA SER A 126 17.08 -4.96 31.34
C SER A 126 16.37 -5.97 32.25
N LYS A 127 15.22 -5.59 32.80
CA LYS A 127 14.38 -6.44 33.66
C LYS A 127 13.27 -7.18 32.89
N VAL A 128 13.11 -6.88 31.60
CA VAL A 128 12.14 -7.56 30.75
C VAL A 128 12.68 -8.93 30.37
N SER A 129 11.90 -9.98 30.62
CA SER A 129 12.21 -11.35 30.21
C SER A 129 11.25 -11.77 29.12
N LEU A 130 11.79 -12.27 28.01
CA LEU A 130 11.04 -12.71 26.85
C LEU A 130 11.45 -14.11 26.43
N GLU A 131 10.52 -14.88 25.90
CA GLU A 131 10.78 -16.18 25.27
C GLU A 131 10.82 -15.98 23.75
N ARG A 132 11.91 -16.45 23.12
CA ARG A 132 12.01 -16.51 21.67
C ARG A 132 11.71 -17.93 21.22
N LEU A 133 10.61 -18.13 20.51
CA LEU A 133 10.24 -19.42 19.95
C LEU A 133 11.21 -19.77 18.83
N THR A 134 11.79 -20.95 18.88
CA THR A 134 12.73 -21.45 17.85
C THR A 134 12.33 -22.86 17.44
N SER A 135 12.52 -23.19 16.18
CA SER A 135 12.34 -24.54 15.65
C SER A 135 13.48 -24.88 14.71
N GLU A 136 13.92 -26.13 14.71
CA GLU A 136 14.94 -26.63 13.78
C GLU A 136 14.25 -27.23 12.55
N VAL A 137 14.75 -26.91 11.37
CA VAL A 137 14.29 -27.50 10.11
C VAL A 137 14.75 -28.97 10.07
N LYS A 138 13.80 -29.90 9.96
CA LYS A 138 14.05 -31.33 9.90
C LYS A 138 14.19 -31.80 8.47
N ASP A 139 14.95 -32.87 8.25
CA ASP A 139 15.12 -33.47 6.93
C ASP A 139 13.80 -33.97 6.33
N GLU A 140 12.87 -34.44 7.17
CA GLU A 140 11.55 -34.89 6.76
C GLU A 140 10.72 -33.73 6.14
N GLU A 141 10.85 -32.53 6.70
CA GLU A 141 10.15 -31.34 6.19
C GLU A 141 10.70 -30.90 4.84
N ILE A 142 12.03 -31.05 4.62
CA ILE A 142 12.65 -30.79 3.34
C ILE A 142 12.18 -31.81 2.29
N ASP A 143 12.06 -33.09 2.70
CA ASP A 143 11.55 -34.15 1.82
C ASP A 143 10.09 -33.93 1.43
N GLU A 144 9.24 -33.47 2.37
CA GLU A 144 7.87 -33.08 2.07
C GLU A 144 7.79 -31.89 1.12
N ALA A 145 8.62 -30.86 1.34
CA ALA A 145 8.68 -29.71 0.43
C ALA A 145 9.11 -30.10 -0.98
N LEU A 146 10.10 -30.99 -1.10
CA LEU A 146 10.53 -31.56 -2.40
C LEU A 146 9.41 -32.34 -3.07
N LYS A 147 8.66 -33.15 -2.30
CA LYS A 147 7.53 -33.91 -2.80
C LYS A 147 6.42 -32.98 -3.33
N ARG A 148 6.04 -31.96 -2.58
CA ARG A 148 5.07 -30.94 -3.02
C ARG A 148 5.55 -30.21 -4.29
N LEU A 149 6.84 -29.85 -4.35
CA LEU A 149 7.42 -29.26 -5.58
C LEU A 149 7.33 -30.21 -6.77
N ALA A 150 7.53 -31.53 -6.55
CA ALA A 150 7.43 -32.53 -7.60
C ALA A 150 5.97 -32.74 -8.03
N GLU A 151 5.02 -32.75 -7.12
CA GLU A 151 3.58 -32.89 -7.38
C GLU A 151 3.06 -31.70 -8.22
N ASN A 152 3.53 -30.49 -7.92
CA ASN A 152 3.17 -29.28 -8.70
C ASN A 152 3.83 -29.21 -10.08
N GLN A 153 4.86 -30.02 -10.35
CA GLN A 153 5.54 -30.11 -11.63
C GLN A 153 4.98 -31.29 -12.43
N LYS A 154 4.08 -31.01 -13.37
CA LYS A 154 3.60 -32.05 -14.30
C LYS A 154 4.73 -32.52 -15.21
N ASN A 155 5.03 -33.82 -15.21
CA ASN A 155 5.92 -34.46 -16.16
C ASN A 155 5.11 -35.36 -17.07
N PHE A 156 5.51 -35.45 -18.32
CA PHE A 156 4.84 -36.27 -19.32
C PHE A 156 5.84 -37.14 -20.06
N GLU A 157 5.57 -38.44 -20.14
CA GLU A 157 6.35 -39.37 -20.90
C GLU A 157 5.55 -39.89 -22.11
N ALA A 158 6.26 -40.10 -23.24
CA ALA A 158 5.60 -40.61 -24.45
C ALA A 158 4.91 -41.94 -24.18
N ARG A 159 3.64 -42.06 -24.56
CA ARG A 159 2.92 -43.35 -24.53
C ARG A 159 3.50 -44.32 -25.57
N ALA A 160 3.30 -45.60 -25.34
CA ALA A 160 3.70 -46.65 -26.29
C ALA A 160 3.03 -46.41 -27.65
N GLU A 161 3.71 -46.79 -28.73
CA GLU A 161 3.22 -46.64 -30.10
C GLU A 161 1.85 -47.30 -30.30
N GLY A 162 0.87 -46.51 -30.78
CA GLY A 162 -0.50 -46.96 -30.97
C GLY A 162 -1.39 -46.93 -29.71
N ALA A 163 -0.89 -46.45 -28.58
CA ALA A 163 -1.71 -46.19 -27.38
C ALA A 163 -2.72 -45.09 -27.65
N LYS A 164 -3.86 -45.17 -27.00
CA LYS A 164 -4.95 -44.15 -27.05
C LYS A 164 -4.71 -43.09 -26.00
N ALA A 165 -5.05 -41.87 -26.37
CA ALA A 165 -5.07 -40.73 -25.42
C ALA A 165 -6.17 -40.89 -24.37
N GLU A 166 -5.82 -40.60 -23.12
CA GLU A 166 -6.71 -40.67 -21.95
C GLU A 166 -6.77 -39.29 -21.26
N HIS A 167 -7.72 -39.14 -20.34
CA HIS A 167 -7.79 -37.93 -19.49
C HIS A 167 -6.47 -37.74 -18.73
N GLY A 168 -5.97 -36.51 -18.71
CA GLY A 168 -4.69 -36.14 -18.09
C GLY A 168 -3.48 -36.28 -19.03
N ASP A 169 -3.64 -36.82 -20.25
CA ASP A 169 -2.55 -36.91 -21.23
C ASP A 169 -2.28 -35.55 -21.86
N LEU A 170 -1.01 -35.28 -22.14
CA LEU A 170 -0.55 -34.15 -22.95
C LEU A 170 -0.43 -34.56 -24.40
N LEU A 171 -1.20 -33.96 -25.29
CA LEU A 171 -1.13 -34.12 -26.71
C LEU A 171 -0.33 -32.98 -27.35
N THR A 172 0.54 -33.31 -28.30
CA THR A 172 1.08 -32.30 -29.23
C THR A 172 0.29 -32.41 -30.54
N ILE A 173 -0.41 -31.35 -30.90
CA ILE A 173 -1.35 -31.30 -32.01
C ILE A 173 -1.07 -30.16 -32.97
N ASP A 174 -1.40 -30.38 -34.26
CA ASP A 174 -1.64 -29.29 -35.20
C ASP A 174 -3.14 -29.17 -35.38
N PHE A 175 -3.65 -27.95 -35.42
CA PHE A 175 -5.08 -27.75 -35.69
C PHE A 175 -5.35 -26.57 -36.62
N VAL A 176 -6.44 -26.68 -37.37
CA VAL A 176 -6.98 -25.59 -38.21
C VAL A 176 -8.46 -25.49 -38.00
N GLY A 177 -8.89 -24.38 -37.37
CA GLY A 177 -10.29 -24.05 -37.10
C GLY A 177 -10.97 -23.40 -38.30
N LYS A 178 -12.19 -23.83 -38.60
CA LYS A 178 -13.03 -23.36 -39.70
C LYS A 178 -14.41 -23.03 -39.20
N ILE A 179 -14.97 -21.91 -39.66
CA ILE A 179 -16.40 -21.56 -39.49
C ILE A 179 -17.01 -21.56 -40.88
N ASP A 180 -18.13 -22.28 -41.07
CA ASP A 180 -18.77 -22.46 -42.37
C ASP A 180 -17.79 -22.94 -43.48
N GLY A 181 -16.78 -23.76 -43.10
CA GLY A 181 -15.78 -24.29 -44.00
C GLY A 181 -14.63 -23.35 -44.37
N VAL A 182 -14.61 -22.13 -43.82
CA VAL A 182 -13.54 -21.13 -44.05
C VAL A 182 -12.68 -21.01 -42.80
N ALA A 183 -11.35 -21.13 -42.97
CA ALA A 183 -10.41 -20.91 -41.86
C ALA A 183 -10.47 -19.45 -41.39
N PHE A 184 -10.38 -19.24 -40.06
CA PHE A 184 -10.44 -17.92 -39.46
C PHE A 184 -9.09 -17.57 -38.80
N ASP A 185 -8.81 -16.28 -38.70
CA ASP A 185 -7.58 -15.77 -38.09
C ASP A 185 -7.51 -16.13 -36.61
N GLY A 186 -6.33 -16.64 -36.17
CA GLY A 186 -6.13 -17.13 -34.79
C GLY A 186 -6.69 -18.53 -34.54
N GLY A 187 -7.35 -19.18 -35.52
CA GLY A 187 -7.91 -20.51 -35.40
C GLY A 187 -6.95 -21.66 -35.72
N SER A 188 -5.65 -21.42 -36.00
CA SER A 188 -4.70 -22.45 -36.35
C SER A 188 -3.41 -22.36 -35.56
N ALA A 189 -2.88 -23.51 -35.17
CA ALA A 189 -1.55 -23.62 -34.56
C ALA A 189 -0.88 -24.92 -34.93
N GLU A 190 0.46 -24.91 -34.97
CA GLU A 190 1.29 -26.09 -35.13
C GLU A 190 2.04 -26.38 -33.83
N ASP A 191 2.25 -27.65 -33.51
CA ASP A 191 2.93 -28.11 -32.28
C ASP A 191 2.34 -27.60 -30.99
N ALA A 192 1.04 -27.37 -30.99
CA ALA A 192 0.31 -26.90 -29.78
C ALA A 192 0.21 -28.04 -28.75
N ASN A 193 0.54 -27.71 -27.51
CA ASN A 193 0.40 -28.62 -26.39
C ASN A 193 -1.01 -28.48 -25.76
N LEU A 194 -1.71 -29.60 -25.68
CA LEU A 194 -3.04 -29.72 -25.12
C LEU A 194 -3.07 -30.83 -24.08
N GLU A 195 -3.41 -30.48 -22.83
CA GLU A 195 -3.66 -31.47 -21.78
C GLU A 195 -5.15 -31.78 -21.73
N ILE A 196 -5.53 -33.04 -21.92
CA ILE A 196 -6.93 -33.48 -21.91
C ILE A 196 -7.52 -33.36 -20.52
N GLY A 197 -8.57 -32.54 -20.37
CA GLY A 197 -9.24 -32.28 -19.10
C GLY A 197 -8.73 -31.04 -18.36
N SER A 198 -7.84 -30.25 -18.99
CA SER A 198 -7.33 -29.00 -18.41
C SER A 198 -8.34 -27.85 -18.43
N GLY A 199 -9.33 -27.89 -19.32
CA GLY A 199 -10.31 -26.82 -19.52
C GLY A 199 -9.73 -25.56 -20.19
N ARG A 200 -8.52 -25.61 -20.74
CA ARG A 200 -7.85 -24.46 -21.39
C ARG A 200 -8.35 -24.19 -22.81
N PHE A 201 -8.95 -25.20 -23.44
CA PHE A 201 -9.53 -25.08 -24.76
C PHE A 201 -11.05 -24.88 -24.69
N ILE A 202 -11.66 -24.59 -25.82
CA ILE A 202 -13.12 -24.40 -25.93
C ILE A 202 -13.82 -25.62 -25.38
N PRO A 203 -14.89 -25.47 -24.56
CA PRO A 203 -15.61 -26.59 -23.98
C PRO A 203 -16.02 -27.62 -25.04
N GLY A 204 -15.78 -28.90 -24.78
CA GLY A 204 -16.02 -29.99 -25.71
C GLY A 204 -14.90 -30.27 -26.72
N PHE A 205 -13.83 -29.48 -26.74
CA PHE A 205 -12.68 -29.70 -27.63
C PHE A 205 -11.80 -30.86 -27.15
N GLU A 206 -11.42 -30.81 -25.87
CA GLU A 206 -10.50 -31.77 -25.28
C GLU A 206 -11.13 -33.17 -25.17
N GLU A 207 -12.42 -33.26 -24.85
CA GLU A 207 -13.13 -34.51 -24.69
C GLU A 207 -13.23 -35.31 -26.00
N GLN A 208 -13.30 -34.64 -27.16
CA GLN A 208 -13.37 -35.30 -28.45
C GLN A 208 -12.01 -35.88 -28.88
N LEU A 209 -10.91 -35.51 -28.24
CA LEU A 209 -9.58 -36.05 -28.49
C LEU A 209 -9.27 -37.29 -27.61
N VAL A 210 -10.15 -37.61 -26.64
CA VAL A 210 -10.01 -38.84 -25.85
C VAL A 210 -10.13 -40.04 -26.76
N GLY A 211 -9.12 -40.94 -26.73
CA GLY A 211 -9.06 -42.13 -27.53
C GLY A 211 -8.34 -41.96 -28.87
N ALA A 212 -7.89 -40.77 -29.24
CA ALA A 212 -7.06 -40.51 -30.42
C ALA A 212 -5.66 -41.11 -30.23
N LYS A 213 -4.99 -41.38 -31.34
CA LYS A 213 -3.65 -41.95 -31.37
C LYS A 213 -2.69 -41.03 -32.12
N VAL A 214 -1.40 -41.26 -31.94
CA VAL A 214 -0.38 -40.59 -32.75
C VAL A 214 -0.61 -40.85 -34.23
N GLY A 215 -0.69 -39.78 -35.03
CA GLY A 215 -0.91 -39.80 -36.46
C GLY A 215 -2.38 -39.73 -36.90
N ASP A 216 -3.33 -39.76 -35.96
CA ASP A 216 -4.76 -39.61 -36.27
C ASP A 216 -5.08 -38.19 -36.70
N ASP A 217 -5.96 -38.04 -37.69
CA ASP A 217 -6.65 -36.80 -38.05
C ASP A 217 -8.07 -36.86 -37.50
N VAL A 218 -8.36 -35.96 -36.58
CA VAL A 218 -9.65 -35.91 -35.84
C VAL A 218 -10.39 -34.60 -36.16
N GLU A 219 -11.67 -34.72 -36.55
CA GLU A 219 -12.53 -33.56 -36.75
C GLU A 219 -13.24 -33.25 -35.43
N VAL A 220 -12.90 -32.11 -34.80
CA VAL A 220 -13.47 -31.66 -33.53
C VAL A 220 -14.50 -30.56 -33.77
N LYS A 221 -15.74 -30.79 -33.31
CA LYS A 221 -16.85 -29.83 -33.47
C LYS A 221 -17.22 -29.20 -32.15
N VAL A 222 -17.12 -27.88 -32.06
CA VAL A 222 -17.38 -27.12 -30.84
C VAL A 222 -18.13 -25.83 -31.16
N THR A 223 -18.86 -25.32 -30.17
CA THR A 223 -19.52 -24.03 -30.23
C THR A 223 -18.77 -23.07 -29.31
N PHE A 224 -18.36 -21.91 -29.82
CA PHE A 224 -17.74 -20.87 -28.99
C PHE A 224 -18.73 -20.40 -27.91
N PRO A 225 -18.28 -20.20 -26.65
CA PRO A 225 -19.10 -19.60 -25.61
C PRO A 225 -19.69 -18.24 -26.04
N ALA A 226 -20.88 -17.92 -25.54
CA ALA A 226 -21.54 -16.64 -25.86
C ALA A 226 -20.72 -15.41 -25.37
N GLU A 227 -19.92 -15.59 -24.31
CA GLU A 227 -19.05 -14.57 -23.71
C GLU A 227 -17.59 -14.73 -24.14
N TYR A 228 -17.34 -15.26 -25.34
CA TYR A 228 -15.97 -15.40 -25.84
C TYR A 228 -15.34 -14.06 -26.18
N GLY A 229 -14.12 -13.82 -25.73
CA GLY A 229 -13.43 -12.53 -25.85
C GLY A 229 -13.29 -11.96 -27.28
N ALA A 230 -13.44 -12.80 -28.32
CA ALA A 230 -13.52 -12.36 -29.71
C ALA A 230 -15.00 -12.34 -30.14
N GLU A 231 -15.65 -11.16 -30.10
CA GLU A 231 -17.07 -10.98 -30.44
C GLU A 231 -17.51 -11.58 -31.77
N HIS A 232 -16.59 -11.59 -32.77
CA HIS A 232 -16.86 -12.14 -34.09
C HIS A 232 -16.91 -13.68 -34.14
N LEU A 233 -16.48 -14.37 -33.07
CA LEU A 233 -16.51 -15.83 -32.91
C LEU A 233 -17.57 -16.28 -31.89
N ALA A 234 -17.98 -15.43 -30.96
CA ALA A 234 -18.92 -15.74 -29.89
C ALA A 234 -20.20 -16.40 -30.40
N GLY A 235 -20.59 -17.54 -29.79
CA GLY A 235 -21.80 -18.31 -30.13
C GLY A 235 -21.79 -19.00 -31.47
N LYS A 236 -20.66 -19.01 -32.21
CA LYS A 236 -20.57 -19.68 -33.52
C LYS A 236 -20.09 -21.11 -33.40
N ASP A 237 -20.60 -21.95 -34.28
CA ASP A 237 -20.14 -23.31 -34.44
C ASP A 237 -18.88 -23.34 -35.28
N ALA A 238 -17.85 -24.03 -34.79
CA ALA A 238 -16.58 -24.20 -35.46
C ALA A 238 -16.20 -25.67 -35.57
N VAL A 239 -15.51 -25.99 -36.63
CA VAL A 239 -14.93 -27.30 -36.90
C VAL A 239 -13.42 -27.19 -36.98
N PHE A 240 -12.72 -27.96 -36.17
CA PHE A 240 -11.30 -27.99 -36.12
C PHE A 240 -10.78 -29.32 -36.72
N ASP A 241 -9.96 -29.20 -37.74
CA ASP A 241 -9.18 -30.37 -38.24
C ASP A 241 -7.94 -30.48 -37.38
N VAL A 242 -7.88 -31.49 -36.54
CA VAL A 242 -6.81 -31.72 -35.56
C VAL A 242 -5.97 -32.90 -35.95
N LYS A 243 -4.67 -32.72 -36.07
CA LYS A 243 -3.68 -33.80 -36.31
C LYS A 243 -2.90 -34.05 -35.03
N VAL A 244 -2.94 -35.26 -34.50
CA VAL A 244 -2.20 -35.68 -33.32
C VAL A 244 -0.80 -36.09 -33.66
N LYS A 245 0.23 -35.36 -33.20
CA LYS A 245 1.65 -35.66 -33.41
C LYS A 245 2.25 -36.55 -32.33
N GLU A 246 1.94 -36.24 -31.07
CA GLU A 246 2.47 -36.99 -29.92
C GLU A 246 1.34 -37.16 -28.87
N VAL A 247 1.41 -38.27 -28.14
CA VAL A 247 0.57 -38.52 -26.95
C VAL A 247 1.51 -38.89 -25.80
N LYS A 248 1.45 -38.12 -24.73
CA LYS A 248 2.30 -38.30 -23.57
C LYS A 248 1.41 -38.50 -22.33
N ALA A 249 1.66 -39.53 -21.55
CA ALA A 249 0.99 -39.78 -20.30
C ALA A 249 1.63 -39.00 -19.15
N PRO A 250 0.84 -38.60 -18.16
CA PRO A 250 1.42 -38.06 -16.92
C PRO A 250 2.38 -39.11 -16.31
N ALA A 251 3.55 -38.66 -15.92
CA ALA A 251 4.56 -39.50 -15.30
C ALA A 251 4.95 -38.93 -13.95
N GLU A 252 5.29 -39.79 -13.01
CA GLU A 252 5.82 -39.36 -11.72
C GLU A 252 7.12 -38.58 -11.93
N VAL A 253 7.20 -37.42 -11.33
CA VAL A 253 8.41 -36.61 -11.33
C VAL A 253 9.43 -37.27 -10.41
N LYS A 254 10.51 -37.75 -10.98
CA LYS A 254 11.64 -38.23 -10.19
C LYS A 254 12.40 -37.04 -9.63
N VAL A 255 12.55 -37.04 -8.29
CA VAL A 255 13.29 -36.00 -7.58
C VAL A 255 14.78 -36.39 -7.64
N ASP A 256 15.45 -35.94 -8.69
CA ASP A 256 16.87 -36.21 -8.99
C ASP A 256 17.59 -34.91 -9.41
N ASP A 257 18.84 -35.04 -9.86
CA ASP A 257 19.62 -33.88 -10.29
C ASP A 257 19.04 -33.20 -11.55
N GLU A 258 18.30 -33.93 -12.39
CA GLU A 258 17.60 -33.35 -13.54
C GLU A 258 16.40 -32.48 -13.11
N PHE A 259 15.72 -32.92 -12.08
CA PHE A 259 14.66 -32.10 -11.42
C PHE A 259 15.26 -30.80 -10.88
N ALA A 260 16.40 -30.86 -10.17
CA ALA A 260 17.05 -29.68 -9.63
C ALA A 260 17.49 -28.68 -10.72
N LYS A 261 17.94 -29.16 -11.87
CA LYS A 261 18.31 -28.31 -13.02
C LYS A 261 17.15 -27.48 -13.57
N ARG A 262 15.91 -27.95 -13.44
CA ARG A 262 14.72 -27.18 -13.85
C ARG A 262 14.57 -25.91 -13.01
N PHE A 263 15.07 -25.91 -11.79
CA PHE A 263 15.12 -24.76 -10.90
C PHE A 263 16.43 -23.95 -11.00
N GLY A 264 17.28 -24.27 -11.99
CA GLY A 264 18.56 -23.59 -12.19
C GLY A 264 19.67 -24.02 -11.22
N LEU A 265 19.50 -25.15 -10.54
CA LEU A 265 20.46 -25.69 -9.57
C LEU A 265 21.21 -26.89 -10.15
N GLU A 266 22.46 -27.08 -9.74
CA GLU A 266 23.36 -28.08 -10.35
C GLU A 266 23.04 -29.54 -9.93
N SER A 267 22.49 -29.72 -8.73
CA SER A 267 22.20 -31.03 -8.15
C SER A 267 21.02 -30.98 -7.16
N LEU A 268 20.45 -32.16 -6.88
CA LEU A 268 19.42 -32.33 -5.86
C LEU A 268 19.92 -31.90 -4.48
N GLU A 269 21.19 -32.12 -4.16
CA GLU A 269 21.79 -31.66 -2.90
C GLU A 269 21.71 -30.13 -2.77
N LYS A 270 22.01 -29.40 -3.86
CA LYS A 270 21.89 -27.95 -3.89
C LYS A 270 20.44 -27.45 -3.77
N LEU A 271 19.50 -28.17 -4.32
CA LEU A 271 18.08 -27.86 -4.16
C LEU A 271 17.65 -28.08 -2.69
N ARG A 272 18.08 -29.16 -2.05
CA ARG A 272 17.83 -29.43 -0.63
C ARG A 272 18.44 -28.33 0.25
N GLU A 273 19.69 -27.93 0.01
CA GLU A 273 20.35 -26.84 0.74
C GLU A 273 19.57 -25.53 0.59
N ALA A 274 19.13 -25.19 -0.62
CA ALA A 274 18.37 -23.97 -0.90
C ALA A 274 17.02 -23.98 -0.18
N LEU A 275 16.29 -25.10 -0.20
CA LEU A 275 15.03 -25.26 0.53
C LEU A 275 15.24 -25.18 2.03
N ALA A 276 16.27 -25.84 2.57
CA ALA A 276 16.60 -25.79 3.98
C ALA A 276 16.93 -24.35 4.44
N GLU A 277 17.66 -23.60 3.64
CA GLU A 277 17.98 -22.19 3.92
C GLU A 277 16.74 -21.30 3.84
N GLN A 278 15.88 -21.53 2.84
CA GLN A 278 14.60 -20.82 2.77
C GLN A 278 13.74 -21.09 4.00
N MET A 279 13.56 -22.37 4.38
CA MET A 279 12.79 -22.75 5.56
C MET A 279 13.37 -22.15 6.85
N LYS A 280 14.71 -22.14 7.01
CA LYS A 280 15.37 -21.48 8.15
C LYS A 280 15.06 -19.99 8.21
N ASN A 281 15.06 -19.31 7.07
CA ASN A 281 14.72 -17.90 6.98
C ASN A 281 13.24 -17.65 7.33
N ASP A 282 12.34 -18.53 6.90
CA ASP A 282 10.92 -18.47 7.23
C ASP A 282 10.69 -18.69 8.73
N TYR A 283 11.37 -19.69 9.31
CA TYR A 283 11.32 -19.95 10.76
C TYR A 283 11.87 -18.78 11.58
N ALA A 284 12.99 -18.21 11.16
CA ALA A 284 13.57 -17.03 11.80
C ALA A 284 12.63 -15.81 11.73
N ARG A 285 11.94 -15.65 10.61
CA ARG A 285 10.94 -14.59 10.44
C ARG A 285 9.76 -14.77 11.39
N MET A 286 9.19 -15.98 11.48
CA MET A 286 8.09 -16.28 12.41
C MET A 286 8.54 -16.12 13.87
N SER A 287 9.69 -16.66 14.22
CA SER A 287 10.30 -16.49 15.54
C SER A 287 10.44 -15.02 15.94
N ARG A 288 10.90 -14.18 15.01
CA ARG A 288 11.01 -12.73 15.22
C ARG A 288 9.64 -12.07 15.38
N GLN A 289 8.64 -12.50 14.64
CA GLN A 289 7.27 -11.97 14.73
C GLN A 289 6.68 -12.27 16.12
N HIS A 290 6.79 -13.51 16.63
CA HIS A 290 6.37 -13.87 17.98
C HIS A 290 7.11 -13.06 19.04
N LEU A 291 8.45 -12.93 18.92
CA LEU A 291 9.23 -12.13 19.86
C LEU A 291 8.81 -10.66 19.88
N LYS A 292 8.59 -10.07 18.68
CA LYS A 292 8.10 -8.71 18.55
C LYS A 292 6.74 -8.52 19.24
N ARG A 293 5.82 -9.47 19.03
CA ARG A 293 4.50 -9.45 19.66
C ARG A 293 4.62 -9.51 21.18
N ALA A 294 5.32 -10.52 21.70
CA ALA A 294 5.52 -10.68 23.15
C ALA A 294 6.19 -9.45 23.78
N MET A 295 7.07 -8.78 23.04
CA MET A 295 7.69 -7.52 23.48
C MET A 295 6.68 -6.38 23.54
N LEU A 296 5.89 -6.21 22.50
CA LEU A 296 4.86 -5.14 22.46
C LEU A 296 3.83 -5.35 23.58
N ASP A 297 3.43 -6.59 23.86
CA ASP A 297 2.56 -6.90 24.98
C ASP A 297 3.19 -6.49 26.32
N LYS A 298 4.46 -6.79 26.52
CA LYS A 298 5.19 -6.37 27.72
C LYS A 298 5.35 -4.87 27.84
N LEU A 299 5.58 -4.17 26.73
CA LEU A 299 5.64 -2.72 26.71
C LEU A 299 4.29 -2.08 27.07
N ASP A 300 3.19 -2.64 26.59
CA ASP A 300 1.85 -2.17 26.93
C ASP A 300 1.53 -2.38 28.43
N GLU A 301 1.85 -3.56 28.99
CA GLU A 301 1.69 -3.87 30.40
C GLU A 301 2.51 -2.95 31.32
N LEU A 302 3.73 -2.59 30.93
CA LEU A 302 4.66 -1.80 31.73
C LEU A 302 4.41 -0.30 31.70
N HIS A 303 3.65 0.19 30.74
CA HIS A 303 3.41 1.62 30.56
C HIS A 303 1.92 1.95 30.67
N SER A 304 1.57 2.70 31.70
CA SER A 304 0.20 3.19 31.90
C SER A 304 0.24 4.71 32.10
N PHE A 305 -0.32 5.44 31.14
CA PHE A 305 -0.41 6.89 31.14
C PHE A 305 -1.65 7.35 30.37
N GLU A 306 -2.07 8.59 30.58
CA GLU A 306 -3.20 9.19 29.86
C GLU A 306 -2.83 9.37 28.38
N LEU A 307 -3.72 8.93 27.49
CA LEU A 307 -3.51 9.06 26.04
C LEU A 307 -4.19 10.31 25.49
N PRO A 308 -3.60 11.00 24.50
CA PRO A 308 -4.26 12.11 23.84
C PRO A 308 -5.54 11.61 23.11
N PRO A 309 -6.73 12.07 23.53
CA PRO A 309 -8.00 11.59 22.97
C PRO A 309 -8.11 11.72 21.46
N THR A 310 -7.56 12.80 20.90
CA THR A 310 -7.57 13.03 19.45
C THR A 310 -6.73 11.98 18.71
N MET A 311 -5.59 11.53 19.27
CA MET A 311 -4.78 10.47 18.68
C MET A 311 -5.53 9.13 18.67
N VAL A 312 -6.16 8.81 19.80
CA VAL A 312 -6.98 7.58 19.92
C VAL A 312 -8.14 7.59 18.94
N GLU A 313 -8.83 8.73 18.80
CA GLU A 313 -9.96 8.85 17.88
C GLU A 313 -9.53 8.76 16.41
N GLN A 314 -8.39 9.32 16.04
CA GLN A 314 -7.86 9.19 14.67
C GLN A 314 -7.46 7.75 14.36
N GLU A 315 -6.75 7.10 15.27
CA GLU A 315 -6.36 5.69 15.10
C GLU A 315 -7.59 4.79 15.01
N PHE A 316 -8.57 5.00 15.91
CA PHE A 316 -9.83 4.26 15.86
C PHE A 316 -10.56 4.45 14.54
N ASN A 317 -10.69 5.68 14.05
CA ASN A 317 -11.36 5.95 12.78
C ASN A 317 -10.63 5.27 11.59
N GLN A 318 -9.29 5.24 11.61
CA GLN A 318 -8.51 4.58 10.58
C GLN A 318 -8.74 3.06 10.58
N ILE A 319 -8.67 2.43 11.77
CA ILE A 319 -8.92 0.99 11.91
C ILE A 319 -10.37 0.65 11.53
N TRP A 320 -11.32 1.47 11.98
CA TRP A 320 -12.74 1.26 11.69
C TRP A 320 -13.06 1.37 10.21
N GLN A 321 -12.48 2.34 9.50
CA GLN A 321 -12.62 2.45 8.04
C GLN A 321 -12.04 1.24 7.32
N GLN A 322 -10.91 0.71 7.77
CA GLN A 322 -10.33 -0.49 7.19
C GLN A 322 -11.25 -1.70 7.41
N PHE A 323 -11.81 -1.84 8.60
CA PHE A 323 -12.77 -2.90 8.93
C PHE A 323 -14.06 -2.80 8.09
N GLU A 324 -14.65 -1.60 7.96
CA GLU A 324 -15.81 -1.38 7.10
C GLU A 324 -15.51 -1.71 5.62
N HIS A 325 -14.34 -1.37 5.14
CA HIS A 325 -13.90 -1.69 3.79
C HIS A 325 -13.79 -3.20 3.57
N GLU A 326 -13.23 -3.93 4.53
CA GLU A 326 -13.14 -5.40 4.48
C GLU A 326 -14.53 -6.05 4.44
N LEU A 327 -15.45 -5.59 5.30
CA LEU A 327 -16.84 -6.06 5.27
C LEU A 327 -17.53 -5.79 3.93
N GLN A 328 -17.27 -4.64 3.31
CA GLN A 328 -17.81 -4.31 1.98
C GLN A 328 -17.32 -5.27 0.91
N HIS A 329 -16.05 -5.70 0.95
CA HIS A 329 -15.54 -6.74 0.03
C HIS A 329 -16.26 -8.08 0.19
N GLN A 330 -16.72 -8.39 1.41
CA GLN A 330 -17.53 -9.56 1.70
C GLN A 330 -19.03 -9.34 1.44
N ASN A 331 -19.44 -8.17 0.93
CA ASN A 331 -20.84 -7.74 0.79
C ASN A 331 -21.62 -7.79 2.13
N LYS A 332 -20.94 -7.45 3.23
CA LYS A 332 -21.51 -7.37 4.58
C LYS A 332 -21.39 -5.95 5.14
N THR A 333 -22.13 -5.69 6.20
CA THR A 333 -22.04 -4.49 7.04
C THR A 333 -21.83 -4.89 8.49
N ALA A 334 -21.44 -3.97 9.36
CA ALA A 334 -21.28 -4.25 10.78
C ALA A 334 -22.59 -4.77 11.44
N ALA A 335 -23.75 -4.41 10.87
CA ALA A 335 -25.05 -4.91 11.34
C ALA A 335 -25.36 -6.37 10.97
N ASP A 336 -24.60 -6.95 10.05
CA ASP A 336 -24.74 -8.35 9.61
C ASP A 336 -23.89 -9.32 10.43
N LEU A 337 -23.15 -8.81 11.41
CA LEU A 337 -22.34 -9.60 12.33
C LEU A 337 -23.16 -10.08 13.53
N ASP A 338 -22.73 -11.17 14.14
CA ASP A 338 -23.42 -11.79 15.28
C ASP A 338 -23.31 -10.94 16.57
N GLU A 339 -22.33 -10.03 16.63
CA GLU A 339 -22.09 -9.14 17.77
C GLU A 339 -22.67 -7.73 17.53
N PRO A 340 -23.13 -7.05 18.62
CA PRO A 340 -23.60 -5.68 18.53
C PRO A 340 -22.48 -4.73 18.07
N GLU A 341 -22.78 -3.83 17.12
CA GLU A 341 -21.81 -2.83 16.62
C GLU A 341 -21.14 -2.02 17.75
N GLU A 342 -21.83 -1.74 18.84
CA GLU A 342 -21.28 -1.00 19.98
C GLU A 342 -20.17 -1.78 20.70
N GLU A 343 -20.29 -3.11 20.79
CA GLU A 343 -19.29 -3.99 21.41
C GLU A 343 -18.06 -4.08 20.50
N ILE A 344 -18.26 -4.29 19.21
CA ILE A 344 -17.20 -4.28 18.22
C ILE A 344 -16.44 -2.94 18.24
N ARG A 345 -17.17 -1.81 18.25
CA ARG A 345 -16.55 -0.48 18.38
C ARG A 345 -15.74 -0.31 19.65
N ALA A 346 -16.21 -0.86 20.76
CA ALA A 346 -15.49 -0.80 22.03
C ALA A 346 -14.19 -1.60 22.01
N GLU A 347 -14.17 -2.75 21.31
CA GLU A 347 -12.97 -3.57 21.11
C GLU A 347 -11.97 -2.86 20.21
N TYR A 348 -12.41 -2.35 19.06
CA TYR A 348 -11.54 -1.59 18.15
C TYR A 348 -10.98 -0.32 18.81
N ARG A 349 -11.74 0.29 19.75
CA ARG A 349 -11.23 1.40 20.53
C ARG A 349 -10.09 0.98 21.48
N LYS A 350 -10.18 -0.16 22.12
CA LYS A 350 -9.08 -0.71 22.95
C LYS A 350 -7.84 -0.98 22.10
N ILE A 351 -8.02 -1.53 20.89
CA ILE A 351 -6.91 -1.74 19.94
C ILE A 351 -6.28 -0.40 19.57
N ALA A 352 -7.09 0.64 19.29
CA ALA A 352 -6.58 1.98 19.00
C ALA A 352 -5.82 2.58 20.19
N GLU A 353 -6.34 2.47 21.41
CA GLU A 353 -5.66 2.91 22.63
C GLU A 353 -4.31 2.22 22.81
N ARG A 354 -4.27 0.90 22.63
CA ARG A 354 -3.03 0.11 22.68
C ARG A 354 -2.02 0.57 21.64
N ARG A 355 -2.44 0.73 20.38
CA ARG A 355 -1.57 1.20 19.29
C ARG A 355 -1.00 2.58 19.55
N VAL A 356 -1.83 3.52 20.02
CA VAL A 356 -1.36 4.87 20.38
C VAL A 356 -0.37 4.82 21.53
N ARG A 357 -0.64 4.04 22.58
CA ARG A 357 0.27 3.87 23.72
C ARG A 357 1.61 3.33 23.28
N LEU A 358 1.61 2.23 22.52
CA LEU A 358 2.83 1.61 22.00
C LEU A 358 3.58 2.56 21.06
N GLY A 359 2.88 3.26 20.17
CA GLY A 359 3.48 4.25 19.29
C GLY A 359 4.22 5.36 20.06
N LEU A 360 3.62 5.87 21.14
CA LEU A 360 4.25 6.87 22.01
C LEU A 360 5.45 6.31 22.77
N VAL A 361 5.36 5.09 23.29
CA VAL A 361 6.48 4.41 23.97
C VAL A 361 7.66 4.19 23.01
N LEU A 362 7.39 3.65 21.82
CA LEU A 362 8.43 3.41 20.81
C LEU A 362 9.06 4.72 20.32
N ALA A 363 8.27 5.77 20.14
CA ALA A 363 8.78 7.10 19.76
C ALA A 363 9.72 7.66 20.85
N GLU A 364 9.33 7.56 22.12
CA GLU A 364 10.14 8.03 23.25
C GLU A 364 11.45 7.24 23.40
N VAL A 365 11.41 5.89 23.21
CA VAL A 365 12.60 5.04 23.18
C VAL A 365 13.53 5.46 22.03
N GLY A 366 12.98 5.65 20.85
CA GLY A 366 13.73 6.05 19.66
C GLY A 366 14.39 7.43 19.84
N GLU A 367 13.67 8.40 20.40
CA GLU A 367 14.19 9.74 20.64
C GLU A 367 15.33 9.72 21.68
N LYS A 368 15.13 9.07 22.83
CA LYS A 368 16.14 8.97 23.90
C LYS A 368 17.41 8.26 23.47
N ASN A 369 17.31 7.33 22.52
CA ASN A 369 18.45 6.53 22.05
C ASN A 369 18.92 6.92 20.64
N ALA A 370 18.42 8.03 20.09
CA ALA A 370 18.77 8.57 18.77
C ALA A 370 18.62 7.53 17.63
N ILE A 371 17.61 6.66 17.73
CA ILE A 371 17.31 5.65 16.70
C ILE A 371 16.63 6.34 15.52
N THR A 372 17.23 6.24 14.35
CA THR A 372 16.71 6.86 13.13
C THR A 372 16.72 5.87 11.97
N VAL A 373 15.77 6.04 11.05
CA VAL A 373 15.74 5.29 9.78
C VAL A 373 16.58 6.03 8.76
N THR A 374 17.60 5.35 8.26
CA THR A 374 18.51 5.90 7.24
C THR A 374 17.87 5.88 5.86
N GLU A 375 18.35 6.73 4.96
CA GLU A 375 17.90 6.71 3.56
C GLU A 375 18.21 5.38 2.85
N GLN A 376 19.28 4.70 3.26
CA GLN A 376 19.62 3.40 2.70
C GLN A 376 18.58 2.33 3.05
N GLU A 377 18.16 2.26 4.31
CA GLU A 377 17.10 1.33 4.77
C GLU A 377 15.78 1.62 4.08
N LEU A 378 15.42 2.91 3.95
CA LEU A 378 14.22 3.32 3.25
C LEU A 378 14.24 2.94 1.76
N ASN A 379 15.36 3.17 1.09
CA ASN A 379 15.53 2.78 -0.31
C ASN A 379 15.50 1.26 -0.50
N GLN A 380 16.03 0.49 0.44
CA GLN A 380 15.96 -0.96 0.42
C GLN A 380 14.52 -1.47 0.57
N ALA A 381 13.75 -0.91 1.50
CA ALA A 381 12.34 -1.23 1.67
C ALA A 381 11.51 -0.85 0.44
N LEU A 382 11.79 0.32 -0.15
CA LEU A 382 11.15 0.76 -1.38
C LEU A 382 11.46 -0.17 -2.56
N ALA A 383 12.71 -0.62 -2.68
CA ALA A 383 13.11 -1.58 -3.71
C ALA A 383 12.42 -2.95 -3.51
N GLN A 384 12.28 -3.39 -2.26
CA GLN A 384 11.54 -4.60 -1.93
C GLN A 384 10.07 -4.47 -2.28
N ARG A 385 9.45 -3.33 -1.96
CA ARG A 385 8.05 -3.04 -2.33
C ARG A 385 7.86 -3.01 -3.84
N ALA A 386 8.77 -2.39 -4.58
CA ALA A 386 8.71 -2.31 -6.03
C ALA A 386 8.78 -3.71 -6.71
N ARG A 387 9.52 -4.65 -6.13
CA ARG A 387 9.60 -6.05 -6.64
C ARG A 387 8.27 -6.80 -6.56
N GLN A 388 7.34 -6.36 -5.70
CA GLN A 388 5.99 -6.93 -5.61
C GLN A 388 5.10 -6.54 -6.80
N PHE A 389 5.54 -5.58 -7.64
CA PHE A 389 4.81 -5.09 -8.81
C PHE A 389 5.67 -5.22 -10.07
N PRO A 390 5.86 -6.46 -10.62
CA PRO A 390 6.70 -6.68 -11.79
C PRO A 390 6.21 -5.87 -12.99
N GLY A 391 7.14 -5.15 -13.65
CA GLY A 391 6.83 -4.28 -14.79
C GLY A 391 6.30 -2.89 -14.44
N GLN A 392 5.99 -2.61 -13.17
CA GLN A 392 5.52 -1.31 -12.70
C GLN A 392 6.47 -0.65 -11.69
N GLU A 393 7.68 -1.17 -11.50
CA GLU A 393 8.64 -0.72 -10.49
C GLU A 393 8.88 0.79 -10.57
N ARG A 394 8.94 1.32 -11.81
CA ARG A 394 9.13 2.76 -12.05
C ARG A 394 7.97 3.61 -11.55
N GLN A 395 6.74 3.11 -11.68
CA GLN A 395 5.54 3.80 -11.21
C GLN A 395 5.50 3.82 -9.68
N VAL A 396 5.87 2.71 -9.03
CA VAL A 396 6.00 2.63 -7.57
C VAL A 396 7.00 3.67 -7.06
N PHE A 397 8.20 3.76 -7.65
CA PHE A 397 9.18 4.78 -7.28
C PHE A 397 8.65 6.21 -7.45
N GLN A 398 7.95 6.50 -8.55
CA GLN A 398 7.37 7.83 -8.79
C GLN A 398 6.27 8.16 -7.78
N PHE A 399 5.43 7.19 -7.43
CA PHE A 399 4.38 7.37 -6.43
C PHE A 399 4.98 7.82 -5.08
N TYR A 400 6.01 7.12 -4.58
CA TYR A 400 6.65 7.47 -3.32
C TYR A 400 7.37 8.81 -3.38
N GLN A 401 7.98 9.19 -4.51
CA GLN A 401 8.58 10.51 -4.70
C GLN A 401 7.57 11.65 -4.62
N GLN A 402 6.34 11.44 -5.08
CA GLN A 402 5.28 12.45 -5.11
C GLN A 402 4.45 12.49 -3.83
N ASN A 403 4.49 11.45 -3.01
CA ASN A 403 3.68 11.27 -1.81
C ASN A 403 4.53 11.14 -0.55
N PRO A 404 4.88 12.26 0.12
CA PRO A 404 5.66 12.22 1.36
C PRO A 404 5.00 11.42 2.48
N GLN A 405 3.65 11.37 2.50
CA GLN A 405 2.91 10.58 3.48
C GLN A 405 3.16 9.09 3.29
N ALA A 406 3.10 8.58 2.06
CA ALA A 406 3.43 7.18 1.76
C ALA A 406 4.87 6.82 2.18
N VAL A 407 5.81 7.77 2.05
CA VAL A 407 7.19 7.57 2.54
C VAL A 407 7.21 7.41 4.07
N GLN A 408 6.41 8.18 4.80
CA GLN A 408 6.31 8.03 6.27
C GLN A 408 5.68 6.68 6.66
N GLU A 409 4.65 6.25 5.96
CA GLU A 409 4.03 4.93 6.15
C GLU A 409 5.02 3.79 5.90
N LEU A 410 5.93 3.93 4.92
CA LEU A 410 7.01 2.97 4.69
C LEU A 410 8.10 3.03 5.77
N ARG A 411 8.34 4.22 6.33
CA ARG A 411 9.36 4.46 7.37
C ARG A 411 8.95 3.91 8.73
N ALA A 412 7.66 3.99 9.07
CA ALA A 412 7.16 3.62 10.39
C ALA A 412 7.47 2.18 10.79
N PRO A 413 7.22 1.14 9.96
CA PRO A 413 7.58 -0.24 10.29
C PRO A 413 9.08 -0.45 10.48
N ILE A 414 9.92 0.22 9.66
CA ILE A 414 11.39 0.12 9.77
C ILE A 414 11.86 0.70 11.11
N PHE A 415 11.30 1.85 11.49
CA PHE A 415 11.60 2.49 12.76
C PHE A 415 11.18 1.59 13.94
N GLU A 416 9.98 1.07 13.91
CA GLU A 416 9.45 0.14 14.91
C GLU A 416 10.34 -1.08 15.07
N ASP A 417 10.72 -1.73 13.96
CA ASP A 417 11.62 -2.89 13.98
C ASP A 417 12.99 -2.57 14.59
N LYS A 418 13.55 -1.39 14.31
CA LYS A 418 14.81 -0.96 14.90
C LYS A 418 14.71 -0.71 16.39
N VAL A 419 13.60 -0.13 16.85
CA VAL A 419 13.36 0.08 18.29
C VAL A 419 13.14 -1.24 19.00
N VAL A 420 12.38 -2.16 18.40
CA VAL A 420 12.17 -3.52 18.92
C VAL A 420 13.50 -4.27 19.04
N ASP A 421 14.35 -4.22 18.01
CA ASP A 421 15.68 -4.83 18.05
C ASP A 421 16.54 -4.25 19.17
N PHE A 422 16.55 -2.92 19.31
CA PHE A 422 17.27 -2.27 20.39
C PHE A 422 16.79 -2.70 21.78
N ILE A 423 15.47 -2.81 21.98
CA ILE A 423 14.94 -3.30 23.26
C ILE A 423 15.26 -4.77 23.46
N ALA A 424 15.22 -5.60 22.40
CA ALA A 424 15.57 -7.02 22.47
C ALA A 424 17.03 -7.25 22.87
N GLU A 425 17.95 -6.36 22.45
CA GLU A 425 19.37 -6.40 22.87
C GLU A 425 19.55 -6.11 24.37
N LEU A 426 18.67 -5.31 24.96
CA LEU A 426 18.71 -4.96 26.37
C LEU A 426 18.01 -5.98 27.27
N ALA A 427 16.93 -6.59 26.74
CA ALA A 427 16.11 -7.54 27.45
C ALA A 427 16.78 -8.91 27.64
N THR A 428 16.31 -9.67 28.62
CA THR A 428 16.72 -11.07 28.79
C THR A 428 15.89 -11.95 27.88
N VAL A 429 16.45 -12.39 26.76
CA VAL A 429 15.77 -13.29 25.81
C VAL A 429 16.25 -14.72 26.03
N THR A 430 15.31 -15.66 26.24
CA THR A 430 15.57 -17.09 26.38
C THR A 430 14.96 -17.85 25.22
N ASP A 431 15.74 -18.77 24.62
CA ASP A 431 15.24 -19.59 23.52
C ASP A 431 14.37 -20.74 24.04
N LYS A 432 13.19 -20.90 23.48
CA LYS A 432 12.26 -22.00 23.72
C LYS A 432 12.06 -22.76 22.42
N VAL A 433 12.52 -24.02 22.41
CA VAL A 433 12.34 -24.87 21.23
C VAL A 433 10.90 -25.38 21.20
N VAL A 434 10.24 -25.14 20.06
CA VAL A 434 8.86 -25.52 19.82
C VAL A 434 8.73 -26.32 18.51
N SER A 435 7.56 -26.93 18.27
CA SER A 435 7.27 -27.58 17.01
C SER A 435 7.10 -26.53 15.88
N ARG A 436 7.20 -26.99 14.62
CA ARG A 436 6.88 -26.15 13.47
C ARG A 436 5.47 -25.58 13.56
N ASP A 437 4.49 -26.43 13.86
CA ASP A 437 3.08 -26.02 13.88
C ASP A 437 2.84 -24.95 14.97
N GLU A 438 3.45 -25.08 16.14
CA GLU A 438 3.39 -24.07 17.19
C GLU A 438 4.09 -22.77 16.78
N LEU A 439 5.22 -22.85 16.04
CA LEU A 439 5.92 -21.66 15.52
C LEU A 439 5.10 -20.91 14.46
N PHE A 440 4.32 -21.63 13.64
CA PHE A 440 3.50 -21.07 12.58
C PHE A 440 2.06 -20.81 12.99
N THR A 441 1.68 -21.04 14.24
CA THR A 441 0.41 -20.55 14.79
C THR A 441 0.45 -19.01 14.79
N ASP A 442 -0.60 -18.40 14.25
CA ASP A 442 -0.69 -16.95 14.21
C ASP A 442 -0.70 -16.38 15.63
N PRO A 443 0.28 -15.55 16.01
CA PRO A 443 0.29 -14.95 17.34
C PRO A 443 -0.89 -14.02 17.61
N ASP A 444 -1.60 -13.60 16.55
CA ASP A 444 -2.75 -12.71 16.64
C ASP A 444 -4.09 -13.47 16.64
N ALA A 445 -4.09 -14.79 16.44
CA ALA A 445 -5.31 -15.59 16.39
C ALA A 445 -6.12 -15.55 17.69
N ASP A 446 -5.44 -15.49 18.85
CA ASP A 446 -6.09 -15.46 20.17
C ASP A 446 -6.82 -14.12 20.46
N GLU A 447 -6.44 -13.02 19.80
CA GLU A 447 -7.13 -11.71 19.94
C GLU A 447 -8.33 -11.57 19.00
N HIS A 448 -8.47 -12.43 18.00
CA HIS A 448 -9.49 -12.36 16.95
C HIS A 448 -10.39 -13.60 16.87
N ASP A 449 -10.48 -14.42 17.94
CA ASP A 449 -11.23 -15.69 17.94
C ASP A 449 -12.76 -15.54 17.71
N HIS A 450 -13.23 -14.32 17.43
CA HIS A 450 -14.65 -14.08 17.13
C HIS A 450 -15.00 -13.88 15.65
N HIS A 451 -14.02 -13.79 14.70
CA HIS A 451 -14.34 -13.46 13.31
C HIS A 451 -13.49 -14.12 12.20
N HIS A 452 -12.70 -15.17 12.50
CA HIS A 452 -12.04 -15.91 11.43
C HIS A 452 -12.79 -17.18 11.07
N HIS A 453 -13.62 -17.06 10.04
CA HIS A 453 -13.90 -18.21 9.18
C HIS A 453 -12.59 -18.60 8.49
N ASP A 454 -12.28 -19.90 8.56
CA ASP A 454 -11.17 -20.55 7.86
C ASP A 454 -10.96 -19.95 6.47
N HIS A 455 -9.94 -19.13 6.31
CA HIS A 455 -9.36 -18.86 5.02
C HIS A 455 -8.17 -19.80 4.86
N ASP A 456 -8.46 -20.99 4.36
CA ASP A 456 -7.48 -21.79 3.65
C ASP A 456 -6.89 -20.90 2.55
N HIS A 457 -5.74 -20.32 2.84
CA HIS A 457 -4.92 -19.69 1.83
C HIS A 457 -4.21 -20.77 1.03
N ASP A 458 -4.98 -21.49 0.24
CA ASP A 458 -4.45 -22.09 -0.96
C ASP A 458 -4.06 -20.96 -1.89
N HIS A 459 -2.79 -20.60 -1.85
CA HIS A 459 -2.17 -19.71 -2.83
C HIS A 459 -2.01 -20.45 -4.15
N ASP A 460 -3.11 -20.82 -4.78
CA ASP A 460 -3.13 -21.06 -6.21
C ASP A 460 -3.11 -19.69 -6.90
N HIS A 461 -1.91 -19.24 -7.21
CA HIS A 461 -1.72 -18.14 -8.13
C HIS A 461 -2.07 -18.61 -9.55
N VAL A 462 -3.34 -18.65 -9.84
CA VAL A 462 -3.82 -18.61 -11.22
C VAL A 462 -3.58 -17.17 -11.69
N HIS A 463 -2.56 -16.98 -12.51
CA HIS A 463 -2.40 -15.79 -13.31
C HIS A 463 -3.53 -15.75 -14.34
N ASP A 464 -4.63 -15.07 -14.03
CA ASP A 464 -5.61 -14.69 -15.03
C ASP A 464 -5.16 -13.34 -15.64
N GLU A 465 -4.63 -13.43 -16.85
CA GLU A 465 -4.31 -12.28 -17.68
C GLU A 465 -5.59 -11.73 -18.30
N ASN A 466 -6.45 -11.07 -17.54
CA ASN A 466 -7.41 -10.11 -18.08
C ASN A 466 -8.24 -9.47 -16.96
N CYS A 467 -7.72 -8.40 -16.41
CA CYS A 467 -8.56 -7.41 -15.72
C CYS A 467 -8.33 -6.04 -16.36
N ASP A 468 -8.97 -5.84 -17.51
CA ASP A 468 -9.26 -4.49 -18.01
C ASP A 468 -10.33 -3.89 -17.10
N HIS A 469 -9.92 -3.01 -16.21
CA HIS A 469 -10.84 -2.15 -15.47
C HIS A 469 -11.04 -0.85 -16.25
N ASP A 470 -12.03 -0.85 -17.14
CA ASP A 470 -12.64 0.38 -17.64
C ASP A 470 -13.39 1.05 -16.49
N HIS A 471 -12.82 2.13 -15.99
CA HIS A 471 -13.51 3.06 -15.11
C HIS A 471 -14.32 4.05 -15.96
N ASP A 472 -15.55 3.69 -16.28
CA ASP A 472 -16.56 4.63 -16.75
C ASP A 472 -17.01 5.51 -15.57
N HIS A 473 -16.52 6.74 -15.55
CA HIS A 473 -17.08 7.80 -14.73
C HIS A 473 -18.31 8.39 -15.46
N ASP A 474 -19.47 7.86 -15.12
CA ASP A 474 -20.76 8.48 -15.47
C ASP A 474 -20.96 9.77 -14.68
N HIS A 475 -20.74 10.90 -15.35
CA HIS A 475 -21.20 12.21 -14.88
C HIS A 475 -22.56 12.52 -15.49
N GLY A 476 -23.58 12.36 -14.66
CA GLY A 476 -24.95 12.75 -14.97
C GLY A 476 -25.09 14.16 -15.51
N ASP A 477 -25.69 14.25 -16.68
CA ASP A 477 -26.08 15.46 -17.38
C ASP A 477 -27.20 16.20 -16.65
N GLU A 478 -26.94 17.40 -16.18
CA GLU A 478 -27.96 18.45 -16.06
C GLU A 478 -27.80 19.47 -17.22
N LYS A 479 -28.80 19.48 -18.11
CA LYS A 479 -28.92 20.49 -19.15
C LYS A 479 -29.45 21.80 -18.60
N PRO A 480 -28.92 22.93 -19.10
CA PRO A 480 -29.79 24.06 -19.40
C PRO A 480 -29.71 24.54 -20.84
N ALA A 481 -30.82 25.11 -21.21
CA ALA A 481 -31.33 25.53 -22.47
C ALA A 481 -30.46 26.45 -23.38
N LYS A 482 -30.77 26.31 -24.67
CA LYS A 482 -30.42 27.10 -25.85
C LYS A 482 -30.34 28.63 -25.67
N LYS A 483 -29.31 29.27 -26.31
CA LYS A 483 -29.51 30.41 -27.24
C LYS A 483 -28.30 30.66 -28.14
N ALA A 484 -28.58 30.62 -29.45
CA ALA A 484 -28.19 31.45 -30.60
C ALA A 484 -26.71 31.79 -30.92
N ALA A 485 -26.29 31.26 -32.02
CA ALA A 485 -25.52 31.74 -33.14
C ALA A 485 -24.81 33.12 -33.11
N ALA A 486 -23.49 33.11 -33.50
CA ALA A 486 -22.98 33.97 -34.60
C ALA A 486 -21.48 33.71 -34.89
N LYS A 487 -21.23 33.31 -36.17
CA LYS A 487 -20.16 33.72 -37.12
C LYS A 487 -18.67 33.59 -36.77
N LYS A 488 -18.02 32.69 -37.53
CA LYS A 488 -16.63 32.79 -38.02
C LYS A 488 -16.39 34.07 -38.83
N PRO A 489 -15.13 34.54 -38.95
CA PRO A 489 -14.35 34.19 -40.14
C PRO A 489 -12.83 33.96 -39.93
N ALA A 490 -12.31 32.99 -40.64
CA ALA A 490 -11.37 33.07 -41.77
C ALA A 490 -9.88 33.29 -41.49
N ALA A 491 -9.18 32.27 -41.86
CA ALA A 491 -7.80 32.06 -42.23
C ALA A 491 -6.94 33.25 -42.72
N ARG A 492 -5.65 33.21 -42.36
CA ARG A 492 -4.58 33.63 -43.31
C ARG A 492 -3.29 32.84 -43.13
N LYS A 493 -2.81 32.42 -44.27
CA LYS A 493 -1.68 31.58 -44.62
C LYS A 493 -0.30 32.26 -44.43
N ALA A 494 0.68 31.38 -44.35
CA ALA A 494 1.94 31.34 -45.11
C ALA A 494 3.24 31.81 -44.47
N ALA A 495 4.10 30.86 -44.41
CA ALA A 495 5.56 30.78 -44.31
C ALA A 495 6.32 31.66 -45.36
N PRO A 496 7.68 31.61 -45.55
CA PRO A 496 8.71 30.75 -44.99
C PRO A 496 10.15 31.38 -44.82
N LYS A 497 11.09 30.59 -44.21
CA LYS A 497 12.55 30.45 -44.51
C LYS A 497 13.51 31.65 -44.41
N LYS A 498 14.63 31.49 -43.66
CA LYS A 498 16.03 31.14 -44.04
C LYS A 498 16.96 31.36 -42.85
N LYS A 499 17.73 30.34 -42.46
CA LYS A 499 19.18 30.09 -42.64
C LYS A 499 20.11 31.30 -42.52
N LYS A 500 21.07 31.26 -41.58
CA LYS A 500 22.51 30.98 -41.60
C LYS A 500 23.15 31.54 -40.35
N GLU A 501 23.96 30.70 -39.75
CA GLU A 501 25.44 30.79 -39.62
C GLU A 501 25.93 32.12 -38.99
N ASP A 502 26.41 32.02 -37.77
CA ASP A 502 27.78 31.74 -37.36
C ASP A 502 27.81 31.17 -35.90
#